data_0cc3bde29c24518ef042b67003213510
#
_entry.id   0cc3bde29c24518ef042b67003213510
#
_cell.length_a   1.000
_cell.length_b   1.000
_cell.length_c   1.000
_cell.angle_alpha   90.00
_cell.angle_beta   90.00
_cell.angle_gamma   90.00
#
_symmetry.space_group_name_H-M   'P 1'
#
loop_
_entity.id
_entity.type
_entity.pdbx_description
1 polymer ?
#
loop_
_entity_poly.entity_id
_entity_poly.type
_entity_poly.pdbx_seq_one_letter_code
_entity_poly.pdbx_strand_id
1 'polypeptide(L)'
;MLLNEIIGCQRAETEDNMKIIVVADTNKDYHKYKAVVEKNLDADMFIHLGNGEHEFADVKAEHPELDFHYVGGDCDYGKHKMLEVIEAQGYKILCVHGHEHNVQGSLDPIVNEAKQRGCKVALYGHTHMYRTEVIDGVYVMNPGSIDSPRGKNKPSYGVINIDKNGKLLMSLVAIQ
;
A
#
# COMPACT_ATOMS: atom_id res chain seq x y z
N MET A 1 11.35 46.37 16.68
CA MET A 1 12.00 45.18 17.18
C MET A 1 10.90 44.21 17.59
N LEU A 2 10.43 43.39 16.68
CA LEU A 2 9.39 42.39 16.89
C LEU A 2 9.90 41.10 16.28
N LEU A 3 10.11 40.11 17.17
CA LEU A 3 10.53 38.76 16.83
C LEU A 3 9.40 38.06 16.08
N ASN A 4 9.66 37.63 14.85
CA ASN A 4 8.88 36.60 14.17
C ASN A 4 9.24 35.25 14.79
N GLU A 5 8.39 34.76 15.64
CA GLU A 5 8.42 33.34 16.06
C GLU A 5 7.91 32.50 14.88
N ILE A 6 8.85 31.86 14.20
CA ILE A 6 8.55 30.77 13.25
C ILE A 6 8.08 29.61 14.10
N ILE A 7 6.78 29.35 14.09
CA ILE A 7 6.21 28.11 14.61
C ILE A 7 6.57 27.00 13.62
N GLY A 8 7.78 26.47 13.75
CA GLY A 8 8.12 25.18 13.15
C GLY A 8 7.29 24.13 13.89
N CYS A 9 6.33 23.55 13.17
CA CYS A 9 5.68 22.33 13.62
C CYS A 9 6.75 21.23 13.67
N GLN A 10 7.41 21.12 14.84
CA GLN A 10 8.27 19.98 15.12
C GLN A 10 7.34 18.78 15.20
N ARG A 11 7.37 17.92 14.17
CA ARG A 11 6.90 16.55 14.27
C ARG A 11 7.60 15.98 15.50
N ALA A 12 6.85 15.72 16.57
CA ALA A 12 7.41 15.03 17.74
C ALA A 12 8.12 13.79 17.23
N GLU A 13 9.36 13.56 17.68
CA GLU A 13 10.10 12.33 17.47
C GLU A 13 9.27 11.19 18.10
N THR A 14 8.24 10.77 17.39
CA THR A 14 7.48 9.58 17.73
C THR A 14 8.34 8.41 17.31
N GLU A 15 8.92 7.79 18.32
CA GLU A 15 9.51 6.45 18.36
C GLU A 15 9.42 5.70 17.01
N ASP A 16 10.56 5.30 16.50
CA ASP A 16 10.94 4.50 15.32
C ASP A 16 9.95 3.42 14.80
N ASN A 17 8.66 3.70 14.78
CA ASN A 17 7.63 2.82 14.24
C ASN A 17 7.22 3.32 12.85
N MET A 18 7.22 2.45 11.86
CA MET A 18 6.81 2.77 10.50
C MET A 18 5.39 2.31 10.22
N LYS A 19 4.55 3.21 9.70
CA LYS A 19 3.17 2.93 9.27
C LYS A 19 3.05 3.07 7.76
N ILE A 20 2.64 1.99 7.09
CA ILE A 20 2.45 1.94 5.64
C ILE A 20 0.98 1.66 5.34
N ILE A 21 0.37 2.46 4.47
CA ILE A 21 -0.98 2.24 3.97
C ILE A 21 -0.90 1.59 2.59
N VAL A 22 -1.66 0.50 2.40
CA VAL A 22 -1.68 -0.28 1.17
C VAL A 22 -3.09 -0.27 0.59
N VAL A 23 -3.22 0.16 -0.66
CA VAL A 23 -4.50 0.19 -1.39
C VAL A 23 -4.36 -0.49 -2.74
N ALA A 24 -5.49 -0.93 -3.31
CA ALA A 24 -5.59 -1.48 -4.66
C ALA A 24 -6.98 -1.25 -5.23
N ASP A 25 -7.07 -1.30 -6.55
CA ASP A 25 -8.35 -1.40 -7.26
C ASP A 25 -9.33 -0.30 -6.83
N THR A 26 -8.89 0.96 -6.93
CA THR A 26 -9.70 2.15 -6.65
C THR A 26 -10.67 2.48 -7.78
N ASN A 27 -10.39 2.02 -9.03
CA ASN A 27 -11.29 1.99 -10.18
C ASN A 27 -12.11 3.29 -10.37
N LYS A 28 -11.45 4.44 -10.32
CA LYS A 28 -12.00 5.80 -10.46
C LYS A 28 -12.78 6.33 -9.25
N ASP A 29 -12.76 5.66 -8.09
CA ASP A 29 -13.34 6.21 -6.86
C ASP A 29 -12.35 7.11 -6.13
N TYR A 30 -12.10 8.28 -6.72
CA TYR A 30 -11.24 9.32 -6.15
C TYR A 30 -11.64 9.68 -4.71
N HIS A 31 -12.95 9.83 -4.43
CA HIS A 31 -13.40 10.30 -3.12
C HIS A 31 -13.10 9.31 -2.00
N LYS A 32 -13.30 8.02 -2.24
CA LYS A 32 -12.96 6.99 -1.24
C LYS A 32 -11.44 6.88 -1.06
N TYR A 33 -10.68 6.92 -2.16
CA TYR A 33 -9.22 6.87 -2.05
C TYR A 33 -8.66 8.07 -1.29
N LYS A 34 -9.10 9.29 -1.63
CA LYS A 34 -8.75 10.51 -0.89
C LYS A 34 -9.10 10.40 0.59
N ALA A 35 -10.30 9.94 0.93
CA ALA A 35 -10.71 9.76 2.32
C ALA A 35 -9.81 8.78 3.09
N VAL A 36 -9.31 7.72 2.43
CA VAL A 36 -8.32 6.80 3.04
C VAL A 36 -7.01 7.52 3.32
N VAL A 37 -6.51 8.32 2.37
CA VAL A 37 -5.27 9.08 2.55
C VAL A 37 -5.43 10.11 3.67
N GLU A 38 -6.48 10.93 3.63
CA GLU A 38 -6.73 11.97 4.65
C GLU A 38 -6.94 11.41 6.06
N LYS A 39 -7.49 10.21 6.18
CA LYS A 39 -7.64 9.53 7.47
C LYS A 39 -6.30 9.02 8.04
N ASN A 40 -5.28 8.90 7.21
CA ASN A 40 -4.00 8.29 7.56
C ASN A 40 -2.81 9.22 7.28
N LEU A 41 -2.97 10.55 7.44
CA LEU A 41 -1.88 11.51 7.21
C LEU A 41 -0.67 11.33 8.14
N ASP A 42 -0.81 10.53 9.18
CA ASP A 42 0.26 10.08 10.06
C ASP A 42 1.08 8.92 9.50
N ALA A 43 0.68 8.33 8.36
CA ALA A 43 1.44 7.27 7.72
C ALA A 43 2.74 7.78 7.10
N ASP A 44 3.77 6.94 7.14
CA ASP A 44 5.08 7.24 6.57
C ASP A 44 5.12 6.96 5.07
N MET A 45 4.26 6.06 4.57
CA MET A 45 4.26 5.63 3.17
C MET A 45 2.87 5.18 2.72
N PHE A 46 2.54 5.45 1.46
CA PHE A 46 1.33 5.00 0.78
C PHE A 46 1.71 4.17 -0.45
N ILE A 47 1.22 2.94 -0.53
CA ILE A 47 1.47 2.02 -1.66
C ILE A 47 0.15 1.74 -2.35
N HIS A 48 0.07 2.05 -3.65
CA HIS A 48 -1.06 1.73 -4.49
C HIS A 48 -0.69 0.61 -5.47
N LEU A 49 -1.41 -0.49 -5.41
CA LEU A 49 -1.12 -1.71 -6.16
C LEU A 49 -1.85 -1.81 -7.51
N GLY A 50 -2.17 -0.67 -8.12
CA GLY A 50 -2.70 -0.58 -9.48
C GLY A 50 -4.22 -0.49 -9.60
N ASN A 51 -4.68 -0.26 -10.84
CA ASN A 51 -6.07 0.00 -11.21
C ASN A 51 -6.65 1.26 -10.55
N GLY A 52 -5.91 2.38 -10.73
CA GLY A 52 -6.27 3.66 -10.12
C GLY A 52 -5.32 4.81 -10.50
N GLU A 53 -4.74 4.79 -11.70
CA GLU A 53 -3.68 5.74 -12.10
C GLU A 53 -4.10 7.21 -12.01
N HIS A 54 -5.35 7.54 -12.34
CA HIS A 54 -5.84 8.91 -12.35
C HIS A 54 -6.06 9.45 -10.94
N GLU A 55 -6.87 8.76 -10.14
CA GLU A 55 -7.14 9.15 -8.75
C GLU A 55 -5.87 9.12 -7.88
N PHE A 56 -4.94 8.22 -8.16
CA PHE A 56 -3.63 8.21 -7.54
C PHE A 56 -2.85 9.49 -7.86
N ALA A 57 -2.80 9.89 -9.13
CA ALA A 57 -2.10 11.09 -9.56
C ALA A 57 -2.72 12.36 -8.94
N ASP A 58 -4.05 12.44 -8.90
CA ASP A 58 -4.78 13.58 -8.35
C ASP A 58 -4.51 13.72 -6.84
N VAL A 59 -4.67 12.64 -6.07
CA VAL A 59 -4.45 12.66 -4.62
C VAL A 59 -2.98 12.93 -4.29
N LYS A 60 -2.03 12.37 -5.05
CA LYS A 60 -0.60 12.66 -4.89
C LYS A 60 -0.29 14.12 -5.15
N ALA A 61 -0.94 14.76 -6.12
CA ALA A 61 -0.75 16.18 -6.41
C ALA A 61 -1.28 17.08 -5.29
N GLU A 62 -2.31 16.64 -4.56
CA GLU A 62 -2.86 17.37 -3.42
C GLU A 62 -2.01 17.24 -2.15
N HIS A 63 -1.23 16.15 -2.04
CA HIS A 63 -0.38 15.82 -0.89
C HIS A 63 1.08 15.57 -1.31
N PRO A 64 1.77 16.56 -1.88
CA PRO A 64 3.13 16.39 -2.42
C PRO A 64 4.19 16.07 -1.35
N GLU A 65 3.86 16.28 -0.07
CA GLU A 65 4.72 16.00 1.08
C GLU A 65 4.71 14.53 1.52
N LEU A 66 3.72 13.74 1.07
CA LEU A 66 3.59 12.34 1.43
C LEU A 66 4.37 11.43 0.48
N ASP A 67 4.86 10.32 1.00
CA ASP A 67 5.60 9.31 0.23
C ASP A 67 4.64 8.34 -0.45
N PHE A 68 4.53 8.41 -1.78
CA PHE A 68 3.62 7.63 -2.58
C PHE A 68 4.33 6.72 -3.58
N HIS A 69 3.99 5.43 -3.57
CA HIS A 69 4.42 4.41 -4.51
C HIS A 69 3.25 3.87 -5.32
N TYR A 70 3.50 3.54 -6.59
CA TYR A 70 2.49 3.02 -7.51
C TYR A 70 3.06 1.93 -8.42
N VAL A 71 2.34 0.83 -8.55
CA VAL A 71 2.58 -0.17 -9.60
C VAL A 71 1.36 -0.27 -10.50
N GLY A 72 1.58 -0.51 -11.80
CA GLY A 72 0.51 -0.58 -12.79
C GLY A 72 -0.36 -1.82 -12.64
N GLY A 73 -1.66 -1.65 -12.86
CA GLY A 73 -2.63 -2.73 -12.97
C GLY A 73 -3.01 -3.04 -14.42
N ASP A 74 -3.83 -4.08 -14.60
CA ASP A 74 -4.29 -4.53 -15.93
C ASP A 74 -5.35 -3.61 -16.57
N CYS A 75 -5.93 -2.67 -15.79
CA CYS A 75 -6.86 -1.66 -16.25
C CYS A 75 -6.24 -0.26 -16.39
N ASP A 76 -4.97 -0.09 -16.10
CA ASP A 76 -4.24 1.16 -16.27
C ASP A 76 -3.71 1.30 -17.69
N TYR A 77 -3.71 2.52 -18.23
CA TYR A 77 -3.28 2.81 -19.60
C TYR A 77 -1.89 3.46 -19.68
N GLY A 78 -1.43 4.02 -18.58
CA GLY A 78 -0.12 4.68 -18.49
C GLY A 78 1.05 3.71 -18.49
N LYS A 79 2.26 4.26 -18.69
CA LYS A 79 3.50 3.49 -18.54
C LYS A 79 3.92 3.49 -17.08
N HIS A 80 3.51 2.47 -16.35
CA HIS A 80 3.87 2.27 -14.94
C HIS A 80 4.85 1.12 -14.76
N LYS A 81 5.57 1.13 -13.63
CA LYS A 81 6.30 -0.06 -13.19
C LYS A 81 5.28 -1.15 -12.89
N MET A 82 5.49 -2.36 -13.39
CA MET A 82 4.62 -3.51 -13.10
C MET A 82 5.01 -4.21 -11.80
N LEU A 83 6.22 -3.93 -11.33
CA LEU A 83 6.80 -4.46 -10.10
C LEU A 83 7.70 -3.40 -9.48
N GLU A 84 7.61 -3.24 -8.18
CA GLU A 84 8.53 -2.44 -7.39
C GLU A 84 8.99 -3.22 -6.15
N VAL A 85 10.24 -3.07 -5.77
CA VAL A 85 10.76 -3.54 -4.48
C VAL A 85 11.09 -2.31 -3.64
N ILE A 86 10.43 -2.20 -2.50
CA ILE A 86 10.58 -1.08 -1.57
C ILE A 86 11.34 -1.57 -0.33
N GLU A 87 12.26 -0.77 0.18
CA GLU A 87 12.93 -1.02 1.44
C GLU A 87 12.31 -0.16 2.55
N ALA A 88 11.83 -0.79 3.61
CA ALA A 88 11.14 -0.13 4.71
C ALA A 88 11.51 -0.78 6.04
N GLN A 89 12.11 -0.03 6.97
CA GLN A 89 12.44 -0.48 8.33
C GLN A 89 13.13 -1.87 8.37
N GLY A 90 14.08 -2.11 7.44
CA GLY A 90 14.80 -3.38 7.34
C GLY A 90 14.08 -4.51 6.59
N TYR A 91 12.88 -4.27 6.10
CA TYR A 91 12.15 -5.20 5.23
C TYR A 91 12.30 -4.81 3.76
N LYS A 92 12.44 -5.81 2.89
CA LYS A 92 12.19 -5.68 1.45
C LYS A 92 10.76 -6.13 1.15
N ILE A 93 10.00 -5.25 0.51
CA ILE A 93 8.60 -5.41 0.20
C ILE A 93 8.45 -5.49 -1.32
N LEU A 94 7.96 -6.62 -1.82
CA LEU A 94 7.58 -6.79 -3.21
C LEU A 94 6.18 -6.20 -3.42
N CYS A 95 6.02 -5.29 -4.36
CA CYS A 95 4.76 -4.69 -4.75
C CYS A 95 4.46 -5.02 -6.21
N VAL A 96 3.32 -5.65 -6.47
CA VAL A 96 2.81 -5.99 -7.80
C VAL A 96 1.29 -5.82 -7.82
N HIS A 97 0.71 -5.63 -9.01
CA HIS A 97 -0.75 -5.74 -9.10
C HIS A 97 -1.22 -7.20 -8.98
N GLY A 98 -0.55 -8.13 -9.66
CA GLY A 98 -0.79 -9.57 -9.50
C GLY A 98 -1.36 -10.28 -10.72
N HIS A 99 -1.86 -9.58 -11.74
CA HIS A 99 -2.40 -10.20 -12.97
C HIS A 99 -1.32 -10.99 -13.73
N GLU A 100 -0.09 -10.49 -13.80
CA GLU A 100 1.04 -11.21 -14.42
C GLU A 100 1.50 -12.43 -13.61
N HIS A 101 1.16 -12.50 -12.31
CA HIS A 101 1.52 -13.59 -11.41
C HIS A 101 0.41 -14.63 -11.23
N ASN A 102 -0.73 -14.50 -11.96
CA ASN A 102 -1.88 -15.39 -11.84
C ASN A 102 -2.34 -15.62 -10.38
N VAL A 103 -2.35 -14.56 -9.58
CA VAL A 103 -2.70 -14.63 -8.13
C VAL A 103 -4.14 -15.08 -7.85
N GLN A 104 -4.99 -15.17 -8.88
CA GLN A 104 -6.33 -15.77 -8.77
C GLN A 104 -6.26 -17.30 -8.68
N GLY A 105 -5.25 -17.92 -9.27
CA GLY A 105 -5.06 -19.37 -9.28
C GLY A 105 -4.22 -19.87 -8.11
N SER A 106 -3.06 -19.25 -7.88
CA SER A 106 -2.12 -19.61 -6.81
C SER A 106 -1.31 -18.38 -6.38
N LEU A 107 -0.87 -18.35 -5.11
CA LEU A 107 0.08 -17.38 -4.61
C LEU A 107 1.56 -17.85 -4.73
N ASP A 108 1.81 -19.06 -5.17
CA ASP A 108 3.18 -19.58 -5.34
C ASP A 108 4.05 -18.69 -6.25
N PRO A 109 3.56 -18.17 -7.40
CA PRO A 109 4.37 -17.32 -8.26
C PRO A 109 4.86 -16.06 -7.54
N ILE A 110 3.99 -15.34 -6.82
CA ILE A 110 4.38 -14.11 -6.12
C ILE A 110 5.28 -14.41 -4.92
N VAL A 111 5.04 -15.51 -4.19
CA VAL A 111 5.89 -15.94 -3.07
C VAL A 111 7.29 -16.31 -3.57
N ASN A 112 7.39 -17.02 -4.68
CA ASN A 112 8.66 -17.38 -5.29
C ASN A 112 9.42 -16.14 -5.79
N GLU A 113 8.74 -15.19 -6.45
CA GLU A 113 9.32 -13.91 -6.88
C GLU A 113 9.86 -13.13 -5.68
N ALA A 114 9.08 -13.04 -4.58
CA ALA A 114 9.52 -12.39 -3.36
C ALA A 114 10.79 -13.03 -2.78
N LYS A 115 10.84 -14.35 -2.70
CA LYS A 115 12.02 -15.09 -2.23
C LYS A 115 13.25 -14.86 -3.10
N GLN A 116 13.09 -14.89 -4.43
CA GLN A 116 14.20 -14.66 -5.38
C GLN A 116 14.79 -13.26 -5.23
N ARG A 117 13.98 -12.26 -4.87
CA ARG A 117 14.41 -10.88 -4.64
C ARG A 117 14.84 -10.60 -3.19
N GLY A 118 14.79 -11.61 -2.32
CA GLY A 118 15.09 -11.45 -0.89
C GLY A 118 14.03 -10.64 -0.12
N CYS A 119 12.79 -10.54 -0.67
CA CYS A 119 11.70 -9.87 -0.02
C CYS A 119 11.05 -10.75 1.05
N LYS A 120 10.73 -10.15 2.19
CA LYS A 120 9.99 -10.80 3.29
C LYS A 120 8.51 -10.48 3.28
N VAL A 121 8.11 -9.49 2.49
CA VAL A 121 6.71 -9.06 2.32
C VAL A 121 6.39 -9.07 0.84
N ALA A 122 5.19 -9.55 0.47
CA ALA A 122 4.64 -9.51 -0.88
C ALA A 122 3.24 -8.92 -0.85
N LEU A 123 3.05 -7.82 -1.58
CA LEU A 123 1.79 -7.10 -1.68
C LEU A 123 1.22 -7.25 -3.09
N TYR A 124 -0.08 -7.57 -3.17
CA TYR A 124 -0.77 -7.73 -4.45
C TYR A 124 -2.23 -7.28 -4.38
N GLY A 125 -2.83 -6.92 -5.50
CA GLY A 125 -4.23 -6.53 -5.69
C GLY A 125 -4.99 -7.51 -6.59
N HIS A 126 -5.67 -6.99 -7.61
CA HIS A 126 -6.29 -7.70 -8.74
C HIS A 126 -7.48 -8.61 -8.40
N THR A 127 -7.44 -9.35 -7.30
CA THR A 127 -8.52 -10.28 -6.96
C THR A 127 -9.74 -9.57 -6.38
N HIS A 128 -9.59 -8.34 -5.88
CA HIS A 128 -10.58 -7.56 -5.13
C HIS A 128 -11.05 -8.25 -3.84
N MET A 129 -10.27 -9.20 -3.35
CA MET A 129 -10.54 -9.94 -2.11
C MET A 129 -9.40 -9.73 -1.13
N TYR A 130 -9.70 -9.14 0.02
CA TYR A 130 -8.68 -8.93 1.04
C TYR A 130 -8.19 -10.25 1.63
N ARG A 131 -6.90 -10.31 1.89
CA ARG A 131 -6.24 -11.49 2.47
C ARG A 131 -4.94 -11.11 3.16
N THR A 132 -4.66 -11.71 4.30
CA THR A 132 -3.33 -11.68 4.92
C THR A 132 -2.95 -13.07 5.38
N GLU A 133 -1.74 -13.49 5.10
CA GLU A 133 -1.20 -14.78 5.54
C GLU A 133 0.32 -14.79 5.50
N VAL A 134 0.92 -15.84 6.04
CA VAL A 134 2.35 -16.11 5.89
C VAL A 134 2.51 -17.42 5.12
N ILE A 135 3.18 -17.35 3.97
CA ILE A 135 3.44 -18.51 3.13
C ILE A 135 4.95 -18.66 3.01
N ASP A 136 5.48 -19.79 3.44
CA ASP A 136 6.91 -20.11 3.37
C ASP A 136 7.84 -19.02 3.93
N GLY A 137 7.42 -18.34 5.00
CA GLY A 137 8.16 -17.27 5.64
C GLY A 137 8.07 -15.92 4.95
N VAL A 138 7.22 -15.77 3.93
CA VAL A 138 6.85 -14.49 3.29
C VAL A 138 5.50 -14.03 3.82
N TYR A 139 5.43 -12.80 4.32
CA TYR A 139 4.18 -12.13 4.68
C TYR A 139 3.48 -11.68 3.42
N VAL A 140 2.28 -12.16 3.17
CA VAL A 140 1.51 -11.86 1.96
C VAL A 140 0.27 -11.07 2.30
N MET A 141 0.00 -9.97 1.59
CA MET A 141 -1.20 -9.16 1.77
C MET A 141 -1.84 -8.78 0.44
N ASN A 142 -3.15 -8.92 0.38
CA ASN A 142 -4.03 -8.21 -0.56
C ASN A 142 -4.91 -7.26 0.27
N PRO A 143 -4.91 -5.95 0.00
CA PRO A 143 -5.72 -4.99 0.76
C PRO A 143 -7.21 -5.07 0.46
N GLY A 144 -7.61 -5.85 -0.55
CA GLY A 144 -8.95 -5.81 -1.15
C GLY A 144 -9.09 -4.69 -2.19
N SER A 145 -10.30 -4.30 -2.49
CA SER A 145 -10.61 -3.17 -3.37
C SER A 145 -11.30 -2.07 -2.58
N ILE A 146 -10.98 -0.82 -2.90
CA ILE A 146 -11.65 0.36 -2.34
C ILE A 146 -13.03 0.55 -2.99
N ASP A 147 -13.17 0.26 -4.28
CA ASP A 147 -14.40 0.50 -5.03
C ASP A 147 -15.28 -0.74 -5.16
N SER A 148 -14.73 -1.84 -5.67
CA SER A 148 -15.50 -3.00 -6.13
C SER A 148 -15.03 -4.31 -5.47
N PRO A 149 -15.22 -4.47 -4.14
CA PRO A 149 -14.84 -5.70 -3.45
C PRO A 149 -15.64 -6.90 -3.96
N ARG A 150 -14.99 -8.07 -4.03
CA ARG A 150 -15.63 -9.31 -4.49
C ARG A 150 -16.01 -10.24 -3.34
N GLY A 151 -16.95 -11.13 -3.61
CA GLY A 151 -17.45 -12.10 -2.63
C GLY A 151 -18.23 -11.41 -1.51
N LYS A 152 -17.89 -11.73 -0.26
CA LYS A 152 -18.50 -11.11 0.94
C LYS A 152 -17.63 -10.00 1.53
N ASN A 153 -16.59 -9.56 0.81
CA ASN A 153 -15.69 -8.52 1.27
C ASN A 153 -16.38 -7.15 1.25
N LYS A 154 -15.94 -6.27 2.14
CA LYS A 154 -16.29 -4.85 2.14
C LYS A 154 -15.16 -4.06 1.48
N PRO A 155 -15.41 -2.82 1.02
CA PRO A 155 -14.35 -1.90 0.66
C PRO A 155 -13.31 -1.83 1.78
N SER A 156 -12.02 -1.92 1.43
CA SER A 156 -10.97 -2.06 2.44
C SER A 156 -9.62 -1.57 1.94
N TYR A 157 -8.73 -1.33 2.90
CA TYR A 157 -7.31 -1.08 2.67
C TYR A 157 -6.47 -1.83 3.70
N GLY A 158 -5.19 -1.99 3.41
CA GLY A 158 -4.21 -2.62 4.29
C GLY A 158 -3.45 -1.59 5.13
N VAL A 159 -3.04 -1.99 6.32
CA VAL A 159 -2.11 -1.24 7.17
C VAL A 159 -0.99 -2.18 7.59
N ILE A 160 0.24 -1.77 7.35
CA ILE A 160 1.43 -2.44 7.84
C ILE A 160 2.09 -1.55 8.87
N ASN A 161 2.31 -2.09 10.07
CA ASN A 161 3.09 -1.42 11.10
C ASN A 161 4.36 -2.22 11.35
N ILE A 162 5.50 -1.55 11.37
CA ILE A 162 6.80 -2.14 11.72
C ILE A 162 7.32 -1.35 12.90
N ASP A 163 7.49 -2.02 14.05
CA ASP A 163 7.99 -1.35 15.26
C ASP A 163 9.51 -1.21 15.23
N LYS A 164 10.06 -0.44 16.18
CA LYS A 164 11.50 -0.21 16.34
C LYS A 164 12.33 -1.48 16.57
N ASN A 165 11.69 -2.58 16.98
CA ASN A 165 12.35 -3.87 17.17
C ASN A 165 12.26 -4.75 15.91
N GLY A 166 11.69 -4.23 14.82
CA GLY A 166 11.48 -4.95 13.56
C GLY A 166 10.29 -5.92 13.60
N LYS A 167 9.36 -5.79 14.56
CA LYS A 167 8.13 -6.59 14.57
C LYS A 167 7.14 -6.03 13.56
N LEU A 168 6.80 -6.84 12.56
CA LEU A 168 5.84 -6.49 11.53
C LEU A 168 4.44 -7.02 11.88
N LEU A 169 3.44 -6.14 11.76
CA LEU A 169 2.02 -6.45 11.90
C LEU A 169 1.27 -5.96 10.66
N MET A 170 0.49 -6.84 10.03
CA MET A 170 -0.40 -6.50 8.93
C MET A 170 -1.86 -6.57 9.38
N SER A 171 -2.64 -5.56 9.02
CA SER A 171 -4.06 -5.45 9.36
C SER A 171 -4.86 -5.03 8.13
N LEU A 172 -6.13 -5.42 8.09
CA LEU A 172 -7.09 -5.02 7.07
C LEU A 172 -8.14 -4.13 7.72
N VAL A 173 -8.43 -2.99 7.11
CA VAL A 173 -9.38 -1.99 7.61
C VAL A 173 -10.52 -1.85 6.62
N ALA A 174 -11.75 -2.15 7.06
CA ALA A 174 -12.93 -1.93 6.26
C ALA A 174 -13.29 -0.43 6.20
N ILE A 175 -13.65 0.04 5.02
CA ILE A 175 -14.19 1.39 4.80
C ILE A 175 -15.70 1.33 5.07
N GLN A 176 -16.19 2.27 5.87
CA GLN A 176 -17.62 2.40 6.21
C GLN A 176 -18.34 3.30 5.22
#